data_f24255ef42d4dc6ba794fc12e19cc7e5
#
_entry.id   f24255ef42d4dc6ba794fc12e19cc7e5
#
_cell.length_a   1.000
_cell.length_b   1.000
_cell.length_c   1.000
_cell.angle_alpha   90.00
_cell.angle_beta   90.00
_cell.angle_gamma   90.00
#
_symmetry.space_group_name_H-M   'P 1'
#
loop_
_entity.id
_entity.type
_entity.pdbx_description
1 polymer ?
#
loop_
_entity_poly.entity_id
_entity_poly.type
_entity_poly.pdbx_seq_one_letter_code
_entity_poly.pdbx_strand_id
1 'polypeptide(L)'
;MLILGAEDMGTRDIPNDDEGWGRVNLINTLIPDQDVGTYVDDRSRLSSGQVNEYLFDVTRSGEPLKVVVAWSDYPGSSSSSIQLRNDLDLEV
;
A
#
# COMPACT_ATOMS: atom_id res chain seq x y z
N MET A 1 3.74 -2.33 -5.29
CA MET A 1 4.42 -1.45 -6.28
C MET A 1 3.44 -0.69 -7.18
N LEU A 2 2.56 -1.34 -7.97
CA LEU A 2 1.64 -0.64 -8.88
C LEU A 2 0.72 0.35 -8.17
N ILE A 3 0.13 -0.04 -7.05
CA ILE A 3 -0.72 0.83 -6.22
C ILE A 3 0.10 2.01 -5.67
N LEU A 4 1.31 1.75 -5.19
CA LEU A 4 2.18 2.78 -4.63
C LEU A 4 2.52 3.88 -5.63
N GLY A 5 2.77 3.51 -6.90
CA GLY A 5 3.09 4.44 -7.97
C GLY A 5 1.89 4.99 -8.73
N ALA A 6 0.66 4.57 -8.38
CA ALA A 6 -0.54 5.02 -9.06
C ALA A 6 -0.79 6.53 -8.87
N GLU A 7 -1.37 7.14 -9.90
CA GLU A 7 -1.75 8.54 -9.91
C GLU A 7 -3.26 8.69 -9.74
N ASP A 8 -3.63 9.55 -8.84
CA ASP A 8 -4.97 10.04 -8.68
C ASP A 8 -5.37 10.93 -9.87
N MET A 9 -6.53 10.69 -10.47
CA MET A 9 -6.96 11.37 -11.70
C MET A 9 -8.05 12.42 -11.45
N GLY A 10 -7.95 13.15 -10.42
CA GLY A 10 -8.97 14.17 -10.16
C GLY A 10 -8.82 14.82 -8.80
N THR A 11 -9.86 14.68 -8.01
CA THR A 11 -9.79 15.06 -6.60
C THR A 11 -8.96 14.03 -5.85
N ARG A 12 -8.04 14.46 -5.00
CA ARG A 12 -7.17 13.55 -4.24
C ARG A 12 -7.98 12.77 -3.19
N ASP A 13 -8.52 11.63 -3.59
CA ASP A 13 -9.40 10.80 -2.77
C ASP A 13 -9.28 9.29 -3.03
N ILE A 14 -8.20 8.83 -3.65
CA ILE A 14 -7.96 7.39 -3.86
C ILE A 14 -7.67 6.66 -2.53
N PRO A 15 -8.22 5.45 -2.35
CA PRO A 15 -9.08 4.73 -3.29
C PRO A 15 -10.54 5.21 -3.28
N ASN A 16 -11.18 5.22 -4.45
CA ASN A 16 -12.61 5.52 -4.60
C ASN A 16 -13.29 4.55 -5.57
N ASP A 17 -14.61 4.64 -5.69
CA ASP A 17 -15.41 3.71 -6.52
C ASP A 17 -15.28 3.97 -8.03
N ASP A 18 -14.85 5.17 -8.44
CA ASP A 18 -14.76 5.55 -9.84
C ASP A 18 -13.45 5.13 -10.49
N GLU A 19 -12.34 5.23 -9.78
CA GLU A 19 -11.00 4.96 -10.30
C GLU A 19 -10.18 3.95 -9.47
N GLY A 20 -10.77 3.41 -8.40
CA GLY A 20 -10.10 2.46 -7.50
C GLY A 20 -8.85 3.06 -6.88
N TRP A 21 -7.69 2.52 -7.21
CA TRP A 21 -6.38 2.98 -6.74
C TRP A 21 -5.73 4.04 -7.65
N GLY A 22 -6.46 4.54 -8.66
CA GLY A 22 -5.96 5.50 -9.62
C GLY A 22 -5.30 4.87 -10.86
N ARG A 23 -4.75 5.71 -11.71
CA ARG A 23 -4.11 5.31 -12.95
C ARG A 23 -2.71 4.75 -12.72
N VAL A 24 -2.42 3.59 -13.31
CA VAL A 24 -1.09 2.99 -13.28
C VAL A 24 -0.05 3.93 -13.89
N ASN A 25 1.00 4.25 -13.15
CA ASN A 25 2.16 4.99 -13.64
C ASN A 25 3.43 4.14 -13.42
N LEU A 26 3.97 3.62 -14.51
CA LEU A 26 5.16 2.78 -14.47
C LEU A 26 6.44 3.59 -14.18
N ILE A 27 6.46 4.86 -14.51
CA ILE A 27 7.61 5.72 -14.19
C ILE A 27 7.72 5.84 -12.67
N ASN A 28 6.65 6.22 -12.00
CA ASN A 28 6.62 6.32 -10.53
C ASN A 28 6.87 4.98 -9.85
N THR A 29 6.58 3.87 -10.54
CA THR A 29 6.72 2.52 -9.98
C THR A 29 8.13 1.97 -10.12
N LEU A 30 8.76 2.16 -11.29
CA LEU A 30 10.02 1.51 -11.67
C LEU A 30 11.21 2.45 -11.66
N ILE A 31 10.98 3.73 -11.88
CA ILE A 31 12.01 4.77 -11.99
C ILE A 31 11.58 5.95 -11.11
N PRO A 32 11.55 5.76 -9.79
CA PRO A 32 11.21 6.87 -8.89
C PRO A 32 12.22 8.00 -9.10
N ASP A 33 11.76 9.23 -8.90
CA ASP A 33 12.63 10.41 -8.95
C ASP A 33 13.85 10.18 -8.03
N GLN A 34 15.00 10.73 -8.41
CA GLN A 34 16.27 10.54 -7.67
C GLN A 34 16.17 10.98 -6.20
N ASP A 35 15.19 11.82 -5.91
CA ASP A 35 14.94 12.36 -4.58
C ASP A 35 13.91 11.54 -3.77
N VAL A 36 13.32 10.49 -4.36
CA VAL A 36 12.33 9.63 -3.72
C VAL A 36 12.90 8.26 -3.44
N GLY A 37 13.02 7.91 -2.17
CA GLY A 37 13.39 6.56 -1.74
C GLY A 37 12.18 5.62 -1.80
N THR A 38 12.36 4.44 -2.39
CA THR A 38 11.36 3.36 -2.34
C THR A 38 11.90 2.20 -1.54
N TYR A 39 11.17 1.80 -0.52
CA TYR A 39 11.47 0.61 0.27
C TYR A 39 10.41 -0.46 0.01
N VAL A 40 10.84 -1.69 -0.18
CA VAL A 40 9.96 -2.84 -0.38
C VAL A 40 10.40 -3.98 0.53
N ASP A 41 9.48 -4.47 1.35
CA ASP A 41 9.65 -5.71 2.09
C ASP A 41 8.64 -6.74 1.56
N ASP A 42 9.13 -7.75 0.87
CA ASP A 42 8.36 -8.88 0.33
C ASP A 42 8.63 -10.20 1.07
N ARG A 43 9.39 -10.16 2.16
CA ARG A 43 9.89 -11.35 2.89
C ARG A 43 9.35 -11.47 4.29
N SER A 44 9.05 -10.37 4.94
CA SER A 44 8.54 -10.37 6.30
C SER A 44 7.17 -11.04 6.36
N ARG A 45 6.98 -11.83 7.38
CA ARG A 45 5.74 -12.55 7.66
C ARG A 45 5.19 -12.08 8.99
N LEU A 46 3.88 -12.07 9.10
CA LEU A 46 3.15 -11.78 10.34
C LEU A 46 2.38 -13.03 10.76
N SER A 47 2.42 -13.30 12.06
CA SER A 47 1.53 -14.25 12.73
C SER A 47 0.52 -13.48 13.57
N SER A 48 -0.57 -14.14 13.97
CA SER A 48 -1.61 -13.52 14.79
C SER A 48 -1.04 -12.85 16.05
N GLY A 49 -1.38 -11.57 16.23
CA GLY A 49 -0.91 -10.74 17.35
C GLY A 49 0.53 -10.24 17.22
N GLN A 50 1.17 -10.46 16.09
CA GLN A 50 2.53 -9.96 15.82
C GLN A 50 2.48 -8.59 15.16
N VAL A 51 3.47 -7.75 15.48
CA VAL A 51 3.67 -6.42 14.90
C VAL A 51 5.04 -6.37 14.26
N ASN A 52 5.12 -5.88 13.02
CA ASN A 52 6.37 -5.50 12.38
C ASN A 52 6.47 -3.99 12.35
N GLU A 53 7.57 -3.47 12.83
CA GLU A 53 7.82 -2.03 12.96
C GLU A 53 8.95 -1.62 12.02
N TYR A 54 8.74 -0.56 11.26
CA TYR A 54 9.72 -0.02 10.31
C TYR A 54 9.96 1.45 10.63
N LEU A 55 11.22 1.82 10.76
CA LEU A 55 11.62 3.19 11.07
C LEU A 55 12.24 3.83 9.84
N PHE A 56 11.73 4.97 9.46
CA PHE A 56 12.22 5.76 8.33
C PHE A 56 12.49 7.20 8.75
N ASP A 57 13.63 7.74 8.31
CA ASP A 57 13.93 9.15 8.43
C ASP A 57 13.43 9.89 7.18
N VAL A 58 12.42 10.73 7.35
CA VAL A 58 11.92 11.59 6.29
C VAL A 58 12.77 12.86 6.25
N THR A 59 13.70 12.92 5.30
CA THR A 59 14.67 14.02 5.19
C THR A 59 14.16 15.22 4.41
N ARG A 60 13.02 15.11 3.72
CA ARG A 60 12.40 16.17 2.94
C ARG A 60 10.94 16.38 3.36
N SER A 61 10.58 17.65 3.53
CA SER A 61 9.19 18.04 3.69
C SER A 61 8.62 18.50 2.35
N GLY A 62 7.32 18.27 2.12
CA GLY A 62 6.63 18.71 0.91
C GLY A 62 6.18 17.59 -0.01
N GLU A 63 6.78 16.41 0.08
CA GLU A 63 6.31 15.21 -0.60
C GLU A 63 5.59 14.28 0.38
N PRO A 64 4.46 13.66 -0.02
CA PRO A 64 3.72 12.76 0.85
C PRO A 64 4.48 11.45 1.06
N LEU A 65 4.53 10.97 2.29
CA LEU A 65 4.86 9.59 2.57
C LEU A 65 3.69 8.70 2.11
N LYS A 66 3.96 7.78 1.19
CA LYS A 66 2.99 6.78 0.75
C LYS A 66 3.38 5.42 1.29
N VAL A 67 2.47 4.77 1.98
CA VAL A 67 2.67 3.43 2.52
C VAL A 67 1.55 2.54 2.01
N VAL A 68 1.90 1.34 1.56
CA VAL A 68 0.93 0.34 1.09
C VAL A 68 1.30 -1.00 1.71
N VAL A 69 0.32 -1.63 2.35
CA VAL A 69 0.37 -3.04 2.74
C VAL A 69 -0.51 -3.84 1.80
N ALA A 70 -0.01 -4.98 1.33
CA ALA A 70 -0.76 -5.89 0.47
C ALA A 70 -0.42 -7.33 0.84
N TRP A 71 -1.45 -8.16 0.91
CA TRP A 71 -1.28 -9.58 1.22
C TRP A 71 -2.26 -10.44 0.41
N SER A 72 -1.94 -11.70 0.29
CA SER A 72 -2.86 -12.69 -0.26
C SER A 72 -3.57 -13.40 0.88
N ASP A 73 -4.89 -13.30 0.88
CA ASP A 73 -5.71 -13.93 1.90
C ASP A 73 -6.29 -15.27 1.40
N TYR A 74 -6.62 -16.15 2.32
CA TYR A 74 -7.33 -17.39 2.01
C TYR A 74 -8.78 -17.10 1.60
N PRO A 75 -9.38 -17.91 0.71
CA PRO A 75 -10.77 -17.72 0.35
C PRO A 75 -11.66 -17.86 1.60
N GLY A 76 -12.59 -16.95 1.74
CA GLY A 76 -13.62 -17.00 2.77
C GLY A 76 -14.64 -18.11 2.51
N SER A 77 -15.51 -18.36 3.47
CA SER A 77 -16.63 -19.28 3.28
C SER A 77 -17.67 -18.66 2.33
N SER A 78 -18.17 -19.43 1.38
CA SER A 78 -19.22 -18.98 0.45
C SER A 78 -20.52 -18.56 1.14
N SER A 79 -20.72 -18.97 2.38
CA SER A 79 -21.88 -18.59 3.20
C SER A 79 -21.63 -17.39 4.14
N SER A 80 -20.42 -16.83 4.14
CA SER A 80 -20.07 -15.68 4.97
C SER A 80 -20.25 -14.37 4.22
N SER A 81 -20.81 -13.37 4.87
CA SER A 81 -20.85 -12.00 4.37
C SER A 81 -19.49 -11.30 4.45
N ILE A 82 -18.59 -11.80 5.30
CA ILE A 82 -17.23 -11.27 5.47
C ILE A 82 -16.25 -12.28 4.88
N GLN A 83 -15.52 -11.87 3.87
CA GLN A 83 -14.55 -12.72 3.18
C GLN A 83 -13.12 -12.55 3.71
N LEU A 84 -12.84 -11.48 4.44
CA LEU A 84 -11.55 -11.21 5.07
C LEU A 84 -11.26 -12.28 6.13
N ARG A 85 -10.12 -12.94 6.01
CA ARG A 85 -9.67 -13.99 6.94
C ARG A 85 -8.53 -13.53 7.84
N ASN A 86 -7.60 -12.79 7.28
CA ASN A 86 -6.49 -12.18 8.00
C ASN A 86 -6.66 -10.67 7.92
N ASP A 87 -6.97 -10.05 9.04
CA ASP A 87 -7.13 -8.61 9.17
C ASP A 87 -5.80 -7.99 9.57
N LEU A 88 -5.25 -7.16 8.70
CA LEU A 88 -3.98 -6.47 8.91
C LEU A 88 -4.22 -4.98 9.01
N ASP A 89 -3.72 -4.39 10.08
CA ASP A 89 -3.74 -2.96 10.30
C ASP A 89 -2.44 -2.31 9.87
N LEU A 90 -2.53 -1.12 9.30
CA LEU A 90 -1.40 -0.26 8.96
C LEU A 90 -1.51 1.03 9.76
N GLU A 91 -0.51 1.29 10.58
CA GLU A 91 -0.39 2.54 11.34
C GLU A 91 0.86 3.32 10.90
N VAL A 92 0.73 4.65 10.76
CA VAL A 92 1.82 5.55 10.38
C VAL A 92 1.92 6.70 11.36
#